data_755bfb92d21b8543ef85d293ca85548c
#
_entry.id   755bfb92d21b8543ef85d293ca85548c
#
_cell.length_a   1.000
_cell.length_b   1.000
_cell.length_c   1.000
_cell.angle_alpha   90.00
_cell.angle_beta   90.00
_cell.angle_gamma   90.00
#
_symmetry.space_group_name_H-M   'P 1'
#
loop_
_entity.id
_entity.type
_entity.pdbx_description
1 polymer ?
#
loop_
_entity_poly.entity_id
_entity_poly.type
_entity_poly.pdbx_seq_one_letter_code
_entity_poly.pdbx_strand_id
1 'polypeptide(L)' 'MIKLSKAEALNYLEKGYVVIIRNKDFEDYPVIKQGEYLCKYNDPIEGELINEMLQENDEFYYDKVLDDEYYEMQVA' A
#
# COMPACT_ATOMS: atom_id res chain seq x y z
N MET A 1 -0.18 -4.70 13.45
CA MET A 1 -0.58 -4.76 12.02
C MET A 1 -1.70 -5.76 11.84
N ILE A 2 -2.58 -5.48 10.91
CA ILE A 2 -3.67 -6.37 10.54
C ILE A 2 -3.32 -7.02 9.22
N LYS A 3 -3.35 -8.36 9.15
CA LYS A 3 -3.12 -9.07 7.91
C LYS A 3 -4.37 -9.02 7.04
N LEU A 4 -4.20 -8.71 5.76
CA LEU A 4 -5.28 -8.58 4.78
C LEU A 4 -5.16 -9.66 3.71
N SER A 5 -6.30 -10.11 3.19
CA SER A 5 -6.32 -10.87 1.93
C SER A 5 -6.06 -9.90 0.77
N LYS A 6 -5.79 -10.43 -0.42
CA LYS A 6 -5.62 -9.59 -1.61
C LYS A 6 -6.86 -8.74 -1.88
N ALA A 7 -8.04 -9.32 -1.75
CA ALA A 7 -9.31 -8.60 -1.95
C ALA A 7 -9.49 -7.49 -0.92
N GLU A 8 -9.16 -7.75 0.33
CA GLU A 8 -9.19 -6.74 1.39
C GLU A 8 -8.19 -5.63 1.15
N ALA A 9 -6.97 -5.98 0.72
CA ALA A 9 -5.93 -5.00 0.39
C ALA A 9 -6.39 -4.06 -0.73
N LEU A 10 -6.98 -4.60 -1.79
CA LEU A 10 -7.53 -3.79 -2.88
C LEU A 10 -8.63 -2.85 -2.37
N ASN A 11 -9.50 -3.34 -1.51
CA ASN A 11 -10.57 -2.53 -0.92
C ASN A 11 -10.00 -1.40 -0.05
N TYR A 12 -8.98 -1.68 0.74
CA TYR A 12 -8.30 -0.67 1.56
C TYR A 12 -7.66 0.40 0.69
N LEU A 13 -7.00 -0.01 -0.40
CA LEU A 13 -6.39 0.93 -1.35
C LEU A 13 -7.43 1.82 -2.02
N GLU A 14 -8.59 1.26 -2.39
CA GLU A 14 -9.70 2.04 -2.96
C GLU A 14 -10.21 3.11 -1.99
N LYS A 15 -10.16 2.84 -0.70
CA LYS A 15 -10.56 3.80 0.33
C LYS A 15 -9.48 4.81 0.67
N GLY A 16 -8.31 4.70 0.05
CA GLY A 16 -7.21 5.63 0.26
C GLY A 16 -6.27 5.28 1.42
N TYR A 17 -6.36 4.08 1.97
CA TYR A 17 -5.46 3.65 3.04
C TYR A 17 -4.09 3.23 2.50
N VAL A 18 -3.08 3.38 3.34
CA VAL A 18 -1.74 2.85 3.07
C VAL A 18 -1.75 1.35 3.37
N VAL A 19 -1.33 0.54 2.40
CA VAL A 19 -1.22 -0.91 2.55
C VAL A 19 0.26 -1.30 2.48
N ILE A 20 0.67 -2.20 3.37
CA ILE A 20 2.04 -2.71 3.40
C ILE A 20 2.07 -4.03 2.64
N ILE A 21 2.99 -4.12 1.67
CA ILE A 21 3.22 -5.34 0.88
C ILE A 21 4.50 -6.00 1.41
N ARG A 22 4.42 -7.30 1.67
CA ARG A 22 5.56 -8.11 2.09
C ARG A 22 5.70 -9.30 1.15
N ASN A 23 6.89 -9.48 0.59
CA ASN A 23 7.23 -10.62 -0.24
C ASN A 23 8.75 -10.89 -0.14
N LYS A 24 9.26 -11.81 -0.97
CA LYS A 24 10.69 -12.15 -0.95
C LYS A 24 11.61 -11.00 -1.35
N ASP A 25 11.11 -10.03 -2.12
CA ASP A 25 11.89 -8.90 -2.60
C ASP A 25 11.73 -7.66 -1.71
N PHE A 26 10.60 -7.55 -1.00
CA PHE A 26 10.27 -6.43 -0.13
C PHE A 26 9.87 -6.93 1.25
N GLU A 27 10.53 -6.45 2.29
CA GLU A 27 10.14 -6.81 3.66
C GLU A 27 8.86 -6.11 4.08
N ASP A 28 8.85 -4.78 4.07
CA ASP A 28 7.67 -3.98 4.37
C ASP A 28 7.64 -2.79 3.42
N TYR A 29 6.87 -2.88 2.36
CA TYR A 29 6.80 -1.86 1.33
C TYR A 29 5.44 -1.17 1.38
N PRO A 30 5.35 0.03 2.00
CA PRO A 30 4.09 0.75 2.11
C PRO A 30 3.72 1.44 0.80
N VAL A 31 2.50 1.21 0.33
CA VAL A 31 2.00 1.75 -0.93
C VAL A 31 0.65 2.43 -0.74
N ILE A 32 0.37 3.36 -1.63
CA ILE A 32 -0.95 4.01 -1.78
C ILE A 32 -1.39 3.86 -3.22
N LYS A 33 -2.69 3.98 -3.43
CA LYS A 33 -3.26 3.96 -4.78
C LYS A 33 -3.42 5.39 -5.29
N GLN A 34 -2.88 5.65 -6.49
CA GLN A 34 -3.09 6.92 -7.21
C GLN A 34 -3.57 6.57 -8.62
N GLY A 35 -4.89 6.72 -8.86
CA GLY A 35 -5.49 6.28 -10.11
C GLY A 35 -5.37 4.77 -10.29
N GLU A 36 -4.71 4.32 -11.34
CA GLU A 36 -4.49 2.90 -11.62
C GLU A 36 -3.13 2.39 -11.14
N TYR A 37 -2.36 3.24 -10.44
CA TYR A 37 -1.00 2.95 -10.02
C TYR A 37 -0.90 2.83 -8.52
N LEU A 38 0.04 1.99 -8.08
CA LEU A 38 0.48 1.95 -6.69
C LEU A 38 1.81 2.68 -6.59
N CYS A 39 1.88 3.62 -5.67
CA CYS A 39 3.09 4.39 -5.41
C CYS A 39 3.57 4.11 -4.00
N LYS A 40 4.89 4.13 -3.78
CA LYS A 40 5.42 4.11 -2.44
C LYS A 40 4.88 5.35 -1.70
N TYR A 41 4.44 5.18 -0.44
CA TYR A 41 3.69 6.21 0.26
C TYR A 41 4.45 7.55 0.41
N ASN A 42 5.77 7.53 0.38
CA ASN A 42 6.61 8.73 0.50
C ASN A 42 7.29 9.14 -0.82
N ASP A 43 6.95 8.47 -1.93
CA ASP A 43 7.50 8.78 -3.25
C ASP A 43 6.42 8.58 -4.31
N PRO A 44 5.58 9.61 -4.54
CA PRO A 44 4.46 9.49 -5.47
C PRO A 44 4.85 9.52 -6.95
N ILE A 45 6.12 9.71 -7.26
CA ILE A 45 6.57 9.87 -8.65
C ILE A 45 6.77 8.52 -9.33
N GLU A 46 7.20 7.50 -8.58
CA GLU A 46 7.43 6.15 -9.09
C GLU A 46 6.25 5.24 -8.76
N GLY A 47 5.33 5.09 -9.70
CA GLY A 47 4.19 4.21 -9.56
C GLY A 47 4.28 3.02 -10.50
N GLU A 48 3.76 1.88 -10.06
CA GLU A 48 3.59 0.70 -10.91
C GLU A 48 2.11 0.34 -10.99
N LEU A 49 1.73 -0.30 -12.09
CA LEU A 49 0.35 -0.75 -12.25
C LEU A 49 -0.01 -1.75 -11.15
N ILE A 50 -1.22 -1.63 -10.63
CA ILE A 50 -1.71 -2.47 -9.53
C ILE A 50 -1.53 -3.95 -9.84
N ASN A 51 -1.84 -4.37 -11.07
CA ASN A 51 -1.73 -5.77 -11.45
C ASN A 51 -0.29 -6.29 -11.49
N GLU A 52 0.69 -5.41 -11.64
CA GLU A 52 2.09 -5.79 -11.65
C GLU A 52 2.67 -5.88 -10.25
N MET A 53 2.23 -5.00 -9.34
CA MET A 53 2.71 -5.02 -7.97
C MET A 53 2.05 -6.06 -7.08
N LEU A 54 0.76 -6.30 -7.26
CA LEU A 54 0.01 -7.21 -6.39
C LEU A 54 0.06 -8.63 -6.93
N GLN A 55 0.99 -9.43 -6.43
CA GLN A 55 1.13 -10.84 -6.78
C GLN A 55 0.35 -11.71 -5.81
N GLU A 56 -0.05 -12.92 -6.25
CA GLU A 56 -0.84 -13.83 -5.41
C GLU A 56 -0.11 -14.31 -4.16
N ASN A 57 1.21 -14.41 -4.25
CA ASN A 57 2.04 -14.89 -3.14
C ASN A 57 2.47 -13.78 -2.17
N ASP A 58 2.06 -12.55 -2.42
CA ASP A 58 2.39 -11.43 -1.54
C ASP A 58 1.54 -11.49 -0.28
N GLU A 59 2.10 -10.98 0.81
CA GLU A 59 1.36 -10.74 2.04
C GLU A 59 1.02 -9.26 2.13
N PHE A 60 -0.19 -8.97 2.62
CA PHE A 60 -0.70 -7.60 2.71
C PHE A 60 -1.07 -7.30 4.15
N TYR A 61 -0.72 -6.10 4.61
CA TYR A 61 -0.96 -5.68 5.99
C TYR A 61 -1.45 -4.24 6.02
N TYR A 62 -2.20 -3.91 7.06
CA TYR A 62 -2.58 -2.56 7.40
C TYR A 62 -2.00 -2.18 8.75
N ASP A 63 -1.31 -1.04 8.82
CA ASP A 63 -0.79 -0.47 10.06
C ASP A 63 -1.35 0.95 10.22
N LYS A 64 -2.19 1.13 11.22
CA LYS A 64 -2.85 2.41 11.47
C LYS A 64 -1.85 3.53 11.74
N VAL A 65 -0.76 3.24 12.44
CA VAL A 65 0.28 4.24 12.75
C VAL A 65 0.90 4.77 11.47
N LEU A 66 1.23 3.89 10.54
CA LEU A 66 1.83 4.27 9.26
C LEU A 66 0.84 5.04 8.39
N ASP A 67 -0.43 4.64 8.39
CA ASP A 67 -1.49 5.32 7.68
C ASP A 67 -1.71 6.73 8.22
N ASP A 68 -1.75 6.89 9.54
CA ASP A 68 -1.87 8.20 10.19
C ASP A 68 -0.66 9.09 9.86
N GLU A 69 0.56 8.56 9.86
CA GLU A 69 1.76 9.30 9.47
C GLU A 69 1.68 9.82 8.05
N TYR A 70 1.20 9.00 7.12
CA TYR A 70 1.04 9.40 5.72
C TYR A 70 0.11 10.60 5.61
N TYR A 71 -1.04 10.55 6.27
CA TYR A 71 -2.02 11.63 6.20
C TYR A 71 -1.55 12.90 6.92
N GLU A 72 -0.79 12.79 7.98
CA GLU A 72 -0.15 13.94 8.63
C GLU A 72 0.81 14.65 7.68
N MET A 73 1.58 13.90 6.89
CA MET A 73 2.48 14.46 5.89
C MET A 73 1.73 15.21 4.78
N GLN A 74 0.52 14.77 4.43
CA GLN A 74 -0.29 15.42 3.40
C GLN A 74 -0.90 16.74 3.87
N VAL A 75 -1.13 16.89 5.16
CA VAL A 75 -1.77 18.08 5.75
C VAL A 75 -0.74 19.17 6.09
N ALA A 76 0.50 18.81 6.23
CA ALA A 76 1.57 19.74 6.63
C ALA A 76 1.90 20.79 5.57
#